data_ad4f42076f5abf84a938a0b818f8e67d
#
_entry.id   ad4f42076f5abf84a938a0b818f8e67d
#
_cell.length_a   1.000
_cell.length_b   1.000
_cell.length_c   1.000
_cell.angle_alpha   90.00
_cell.angle_beta   90.00
_cell.angle_gamma   90.00
#
_symmetry.space_group_name_H-M   'P 1'
#
loop_
_entity.id
_entity.type
_entity.pdbx_description
1 polymer ?
#
loop_
_entity_poly.entity_id
_entity_poly.type
_entity_poly.pdbx_seq_one_letter_code
_entity_poly.pdbx_strand_id
1 'polypeptide(L)'
;MSFPTHSAPCFTWHLPTDSLVFCAPALLLLGLTPETAPRTMADFLDRLPEPQRHFLQRQRQMALTGKTPGCLSCSYTYNGRHIREDLNIIQCDAEGRPQTILGTFDLRD
;
A
#
# COMPACT_ATOMS: atom_id res chain seq x y z
N MET A 1 7.87 6.85 28.94
CA MET A 1 6.77 7.00 28.00
C MET A 1 6.62 5.75 27.15
N SER A 2 5.45 5.24 27.08
CA SER A 2 5.23 4.08 26.24
C SER A 2 4.93 4.52 24.82
N PHE A 3 5.62 3.92 23.87
CA PHE A 3 5.23 4.03 22.50
C PHE A 3 3.97 3.21 22.27
N PRO A 4 3.18 3.56 21.27
CA PRO A 4 2.14 2.64 20.90
C PRO A 4 2.78 1.31 20.59
N THR A 5 2.37 0.29 21.32
CA THR A 5 2.89 -1.06 21.13
C THR A 5 2.39 -1.67 19.84
N HIS A 6 1.47 -0.99 19.17
CA HIS A 6 0.95 -1.39 17.88
C HIS A 6 0.96 -0.15 17.00
N SER A 7 1.65 -0.21 15.93
CA SER A 7 1.51 0.77 14.87
C SER A 7 0.43 0.29 13.93
N ALA A 8 -0.19 1.20 13.22
CA ALA A 8 -1.16 0.84 12.20
C ALA A 8 -0.48 -0.06 11.17
N PRO A 9 -1.20 -1.08 10.65
CA PRO A 9 -0.65 -1.88 9.55
C PRO A 9 -0.33 -0.98 8.38
N CYS A 10 0.89 -1.09 7.86
CA CYS A 10 1.32 -0.19 6.79
C CYS A 10 2.36 -0.83 5.88
N PHE A 11 2.52 -0.22 4.71
CA PHE A 11 3.62 -0.54 3.81
C PHE A 11 4.24 0.75 3.30
N THR A 12 5.47 0.62 2.84
CA THR A 12 6.18 1.69 2.15
C THR A 12 6.46 1.24 0.72
N TRP A 13 6.10 2.07 -0.25
CA TRP A 13 6.32 1.80 -1.65
C TRP A 13 7.29 2.84 -2.19
N HIS A 14 8.47 2.37 -2.59
CA HIS A 14 9.50 3.22 -3.15
C HIS A 14 9.43 3.15 -4.67
N LEU A 15 8.97 4.24 -5.29
CA LEU A 15 8.59 4.25 -6.70
C LEU A 15 9.74 3.97 -7.67
N PRO A 16 10.93 4.57 -7.50
CA PRO A 16 12.01 4.36 -8.47
C PRO A 16 12.41 2.89 -8.66
N THR A 17 12.30 2.08 -7.61
CA THR A 17 12.67 0.66 -7.67
C THR A 17 11.46 -0.27 -7.62
N ASP A 18 10.27 0.29 -7.48
CA ASP A 18 9.03 -0.46 -7.25
C ASP A 18 9.08 -1.31 -5.98
N SER A 19 10.00 -1.02 -5.07
CA SER A 19 10.17 -1.79 -3.85
C SER A 19 9.01 -1.60 -2.89
N LEU A 20 8.56 -2.70 -2.30
CA LEU A 20 7.43 -2.72 -1.38
C LEU A 20 7.88 -3.38 -0.09
N VAL A 21 7.70 -2.69 1.04
CA VAL A 21 8.08 -3.18 2.35
C VAL A 21 6.89 -3.07 3.29
N PHE A 22 6.51 -4.19 3.89
CA PHE A 22 5.40 -4.24 4.84
C PHE A 22 5.92 -4.23 6.27
N CYS A 23 5.25 -3.51 7.16
CA CYS A 23 5.51 -3.65 8.58
C CYS A 23 4.90 -4.95 9.09
N ALA A 24 5.34 -5.41 10.27
CA ALA A 24 4.86 -6.68 10.82
C ALA A 24 3.33 -6.73 11.00
N PRO A 25 2.67 -5.69 11.54
CA PRO A 25 1.21 -5.70 11.62
C PRO A 25 0.51 -5.86 10.26
N ALA A 26 1.08 -5.28 9.19
CA ALA A 26 0.49 -5.43 7.87
C ALA A 26 0.60 -6.86 7.36
N LEU A 27 1.74 -7.50 7.60
CA LEU A 27 1.90 -8.91 7.24
C LEU A 27 0.86 -9.78 7.93
N LEU A 28 0.66 -9.57 9.23
CA LEU A 28 -0.34 -10.31 9.99
C LEU A 28 -1.74 -10.07 9.44
N LEU A 29 -2.07 -8.83 9.18
CA LEU A 29 -3.40 -8.48 8.67
C LEU A 29 -3.67 -9.14 7.32
N LEU A 30 -2.67 -9.20 6.45
CA LEU A 30 -2.81 -9.74 5.10
C LEU A 30 -2.61 -11.26 5.04
N GLY A 31 -2.24 -11.88 6.16
CA GLY A 31 -1.97 -13.31 6.19
C GLY A 31 -0.68 -13.70 5.49
N LEU A 32 0.32 -12.82 5.53
CA LEU A 32 1.61 -13.02 4.87
C LEU A 32 2.71 -13.25 5.89
N THR A 33 3.79 -13.90 5.44
CA THR A 33 5.04 -14.01 6.19
C THR A 33 6.09 -13.18 5.48
N PRO A 34 7.21 -12.86 6.15
CA PRO A 34 8.30 -12.14 5.46
C PRO A 34 8.77 -12.85 4.19
N GLU A 35 8.74 -14.19 4.18
CA GLU A 35 9.19 -14.97 3.03
C GLU A 35 8.18 -14.97 1.88
N THR A 36 6.89 -14.85 2.19
CA THR A 36 5.83 -14.91 1.18
C THR A 36 5.36 -13.53 0.73
N ALA A 37 5.78 -12.48 1.45
CA ALA A 37 5.35 -11.12 1.13
C ALA A 37 5.84 -10.69 -0.26
N PRO A 38 5.00 -10.02 -1.05
CA PRO A 38 5.45 -9.45 -2.31
C PRO A 38 6.50 -8.37 -2.04
N ARG A 39 7.54 -8.35 -2.88
CA ARG A 39 8.65 -7.41 -2.72
C ARG A 39 8.53 -6.19 -3.63
N THR A 40 7.60 -6.24 -4.56
CA THR A 40 7.32 -5.11 -5.46
C THR A 40 5.82 -4.89 -5.50
N MET A 41 5.43 -3.67 -5.85
CA MET A 41 4.01 -3.37 -6.04
C MET A 41 3.44 -4.18 -7.21
N ALA A 42 4.24 -4.40 -8.25
CA ALA A 42 3.81 -5.22 -9.38
C ALA A 42 3.44 -6.64 -8.92
N ASP A 43 4.27 -7.26 -8.08
CA ASP A 43 3.98 -8.60 -7.56
C ASP A 43 2.74 -8.59 -6.66
N PHE A 44 2.60 -7.56 -5.83
CA PHE A 44 1.42 -7.42 -4.98
C PHE A 44 0.13 -7.39 -5.80
N LEU A 45 0.12 -6.59 -6.86
CA LEU A 45 -1.07 -6.45 -7.72
C LEU A 45 -1.32 -7.72 -8.51
N ASP A 46 -0.27 -8.41 -8.95
CA ASP A 46 -0.42 -9.65 -9.73
C ASP A 46 -1.10 -10.76 -8.94
N ARG A 47 -1.06 -10.70 -7.62
CA ARG A 47 -1.70 -11.70 -6.76
C ARG A 47 -3.19 -11.45 -6.55
N LEU A 48 -3.71 -10.35 -7.07
CA LEU A 48 -5.12 -10.00 -6.91
C LEU A 48 -5.94 -10.49 -8.10
N PRO A 49 -7.23 -10.80 -7.89
CA PRO A 49 -8.14 -11.08 -9.00
C PRO A 49 -8.18 -9.90 -9.97
N GLU A 50 -8.44 -10.18 -11.23
CA GLU A 50 -8.34 -9.19 -12.28
C GLU A 50 -9.15 -7.92 -12.03
N PRO A 51 -10.42 -7.97 -11.63
CA PRO A 51 -11.18 -6.75 -11.42
C PRO A 51 -10.55 -5.86 -10.33
N GLN A 52 -10.09 -6.46 -9.23
CA GLN A 52 -9.44 -5.70 -8.16
C GLN A 52 -8.09 -5.18 -8.59
N ARG A 53 -7.32 -5.97 -9.34
CA ARG A 53 -6.02 -5.55 -9.84
C ARG A 53 -6.15 -4.31 -10.72
N HIS A 54 -7.09 -4.31 -11.65
CA HIS A 54 -7.33 -3.16 -12.52
C HIS A 54 -7.72 -1.93 -11.72
N PHE A 55 -8.61 -2.10 -10.76
CA PHE A 55 -9.05 -0.99 -9.92
C PHE A 55 -7.88 -0.37 -9.16
N LEU A 56 -7.06 -1.20 -8.54
CA LEU A 56 -5.93 -0.72 -7.75
C LEU A 56 -4.84 -0.11 -8.62
N GLN A 57 -4.60 -0.67 -9.80
CA GLN A 57 -3.66 -0.07 -10.74
C GLN A 57 -4.06 1.35 -11.11
N ARG A 58 -5.35 1.58 -11.36
CA ARG A 58 -5.84 2.91 -11.69
C ARG A 58 -5.71 3.86 -10.49
N GLN A 59 -6.01 3.38 -9.30
CA GLN A 59 -5.87 4.19 -8.09
C GLN A 59 -4.42 4.63 -7.88
N ARG A 60 -3.48 3.71 -8.09
CA ARG A 60 -2.07 4.04 -7.94
C ARG A 60 -1.61 5.02 -9.02
N GLN A 61 -2.06 4.87 -10.24
CA GLN A 61 -1.73 5.82 -11.29
C GLN A 61 -2.24 7.21 -10.99
N MET A 62 -3.45 7.33 -10.43
CA MET A 62 -3.98 8.63 -10.02
C MET A 62 -3.10 9.28 -8.96
N ALA A 63 -2.62 8.50 -8.00
CA ALA A 63 -1.71 9.02 -6.99
C ALA A 63 -0.39 9.48 -7.62
N LEU A 64 0.13 8.73 -8.60
CA LEU A 64 1.41 9.03 -9.24
C LEU A 64 1.35 10.26 -10.13
N THR A 65 0.20 10.55 -10.74
CA THR A 65 0.07 11.72 -11.62
C THR A 65 -0.07 13.01 -10.86
N GLY A 66 -0.25 12.97 -9.55
CA GLY A 66 -0.40 14.16 -8.74
C GLY A 66 -1.70 14.91 -8.96
N LYS A 67 -2.67 14.28 -9.63
CA LYS A 67 -3.97 14.93 -9.91
C LYS A 67 -4.94 14.80 -8.75
N THR A 68 -4.60 14.01 -7.74
CA THR A 68 -5.41 13.85 -6.54
C THR A 68 -4.73 14.55 -5.38
N PRO A 69 -5.48 14.99 -4.36
CA PRO A 69 -4.86 15.43 -3.11
C PRO A 69 -3.96 14.34 -2.55
N GLY A 70 -3.06 14.67 -1.68
CA GLY A 70 -2.02 13.79 -1.19
C GLY A 70 -2.47 12.48 -0.54
N CYS A 71 -3.77 12.24 -0.42
CA CYS A 71 -4.31 11.01 0.17
C CYS A 71 -5.36 10.39 -0.74
N LEU A 72 -5.27 9.09 -0.95
CA LEU A 72 -6.22 8.35 -1.76
C LEU A 72 -6.65 7.11 -0.99
N SER A 73 -7.97 6.91 -0.86
CA SER A 73 -8.52 5.79 -0.10
C SER A 73 -9.29 4.85 -1.00
N CYS A 74 -9.19 3.56 -0.73
CA CYS A 74 -10.01 2.55 -1.40
C CYS A 74 -10.15 1.32 -0.52
N SER A 75 -11.10 0.46 -0.88
CA SER A 75 -11.34 -0.79 -0.16
C SER A 75 -11.28 -1.94 -1.16
N TYR A 76 -10.74 -3.07 -0.70
CA TYR A 76 -10.67 -4.27 -1.54
C TYR A 76 -10.50 -5.50 -0.65
N THR A 77 -10.50 -6.67 -1.27
CA THR A 77 -10.32 -7.93 -0.56
C THR A 77 -8.96 -8.51 -0.90
N TYR A 78 -8.22 -8.91 0.13
CA TYR A 78 -6.93 -9.58 -0.02
C TYR A 78 -6.90 -10.80 0.89
N ASN A 79 -6.61 -11.97 0.32
CA ASN A 79 -6.62 -13.24 1.04
C ASN A 79 -7.91 -13.45 1.83
N GLY A 80 -9.04 -13.09 1.24
CA GLY A 80 -10.35 -13.25 1.88
C GLY A 80 -10.68 -12.23 2.94
N ARG A 81 -9.82 -11.25 3.17
CA ARG A 81 -10.06 -10.20 4.17
C ARG A 81 -10.44 -8.90 3.49
N HIS A 82 -11.48 -8.27 4.01
CA HIS A 82 -11.90 -6.96 3.53
C HIS A 82 -11.06 -5.90 4.21
N ILE A 83 -10.33 -5.13 3.42
CA ILE A 83 -9.46 -4.10 3.96
C ILE A 83 -9.73 -2.77 3.29
N ARG A 84 -9.49 -1.71 4.05
CA ARG A 84 -9.43 -0.36 3.53
C ARG A 84 -7.96 0.06 3.49
N GLU A 85 -7.58 0.71 2.41
CA GLU A 85 -6.21 1.17 2.20
C GLU A 85 -6.23 2.67 1.99
N ASP A 86 -5.35 3.38 2.69
CA ASP A 86 -5.12 4.80 2.49
C ASP A 86 -3.69 4.98 1.98
N LEU A 87 -3.53 5.68 0.86
CA LEU A 87 -2.23 5.97 0.27
C LEU A 87 -1.88 7.44 0.51
N ASN A 88 -0.68 7.69 1.00
CA ASN A 88 -0.18 9.03 1.25
C ASN A 88 1.20 9.18 0.64
N ILE A 89 1.41 10.24 -0.14
CA ILE A 89 2.73 10.57 -0.64
C ILE A 89 3.52 11.20 0.49
N ILE A 90 4.62 10.56 0.89
CA ILE A 90 5.43 11.04 2.01
C ILE A 90 6.76 11.63 1.59
N GLN A 91 7.14 11.45 0.32
CA GLN A 91 8.39 11.98 -0.19
C GLN A 91 8.26 12.26 -1.67
N CYS A 92 8.78 13.43 -2.10
CA CYS A 92 8.84 13.81 -3.51
C CYS A 92 10.29 14.13 -3.88
N ASP A 93 10.59 14.07 -5.18
CA ASP A 93 11.90 14.48 -5.67
C ASP A 93 11.96 16.01 -5.86
N ALA A 94 13.08 16.49 -6.39
CA ALA A 94 13.30 17.93 -6.56
C ALA A 94 12.30 18.58 -7.51
N GLU A 95 11.71 17.83 -8.43
CA GLU A 95 10.70 18.31 -9.36
C GLU A 95 9.28 18.12 -8.84
N GLY A 96 9.12 17.65 -7.59
CA GLY A 96 7.81 17.45 -7.00
C GLY A 96 7.14 16.14 -7.39
N ARG A 97 7.87 15.23 -8.04
CA ARG A 97 7.30 13.93 -8.41
C ARG A 97 7.35 12.98 -7.21
N PRO A 98 6.29 12.18 -7.00
CA PRO A 98 6.28 11.25 -5.89
C PRO A 98 7.45 10.26 -5.96
N GLN A 99 8.08 10.02 -4.82
CA GLN A 99 9.18 9.06 -4.68
C GLN A 99 8.80 7.93 -3.75
N THR A 100 8.08 8.23 -2.67
CA THR A 100 7.73 7.24 -1.67
C THR A 100 6.29 7.44 -1.25
N ILE A 101 5.55 6.35 -1.21
CA ILE A 101 4.15 6.33 -0.77
C ILE A 101 4.05 5.45 0.46
N LEU A 102 3.35 5.96 1.47
CA LEU A 102 2.98 5.20 2.66
C LEU A 102 1.54 4.74 2.48
N GLY A 103 1.33 3.42 2.54
CA GLY A 103 0.00 2.85 2.56
C GLY A 103 -0.32 2.38 3.96
N THR A 104 -1.53 2.66 4.43
CA THR A 104 -2.01 2.15 5.70
C THR A 104 -3.24 1.29 5.47
N PHE A 105 -3.38 0.22 6.24
CA PHE A 105 -4.49 -0.71 6.11
C PHE A 105 -5.38 -0.67 7.34
N ASP A 106 -6.65 -0.91 7.12
CA ASP A 106 -7.63 -1.04 8.18
C ASP A 106 -8.52 -2.22 7.84
N LEU A 107 -8.73 -3.11 8.81
CA LEU A 107 -9.58 -4.28 8.59
C LEU A 107 -11.04 -3.86 8.68
N ARG A 108 -11.85 -4.26 7.69
CA ARG A 108 -13.24 -3.81 7.55
C ARG A 108 -14.25 -4.93 7.74
N ASP A 109 -13.87 -6.04 8.29
CA ASP A 109 -14.79 -7.17 8.53
C ASP A 109 -15.87 -6.84 9.57
#